data_664528d70b0cf00ae4533cacdaa7e183
#
_entry.id   664528d70b0cf00ae4533cacdaa7e183
#
_cell.length_a   1.000
_cell.length_b   1.000
_cell.length_c   1.000
_cell.angle_alpha   90.00
_cell.angle_beta   90.00
_cell.angle_gamma   90.00
#
_symmetry.space_group_name_H-M   'P 1'
#
loop_
_entity.id
_entity.type
_entity.pdbx_description
1 polymer ?
#
loop_
_entity_poly.entity_id
_entity_poly.type
_entity_poly.pdbx_seq_one_letter_code
_entity_poly.pdbx_strand_id
1 'polypeptide(L)'
;VKPSQTPDRSEGDPPGRRGRPPEPICETAGAAHRSWLEPVRSRLEASGLTLDDLVSRSGYSKTRLSELLRGKGYYPGWEITYSVVRALDIPVGPLRRLWTAAAVEARKDTAWIRSRILDVQPPGPEHQPVAHLGLTQAMWRPYTAYAQAFLQTERRARQVVAETFDILWLTWDEATGSPDTPRHAWQLLRSRVLARAPRRPDGRPDLRAAAFSTAVLADLPDLADRLARVDVLARFFDAIAGLPPDQMDVIVLRYLCATDPDAVPGVVGLSPAVTHTLDHHARGALDRLRPDFDTQE
;
A
#
# COMPACT_ATOMS: atom_id res chain seq x y z
N VAL A 1 -18.50 -66.73 29.03
CA VAL A 1 -18.73 -65.73 27.95
C VAL A 1 -18.01 -64.47 28.32
N LYS A 2 -16.88 -64.19 27.67
CA LYS A 2 -16.14 -62.90 27.79
C LYS A 2 -16.66 -61.92 26.76
N PRO A 3 -16.89 -60.65 27.03
CA PRO A 3 -17.14 -59.65 26.02
C PRO A 3 -15.82 -59.19 25.40
N SER A 4 -15.79 -59.16 24.05
CA SER A 4 -14.69 -58.65 23.24
C SER A 4 -14.59 -57.13 23.40
N GLN A 5 -13.41 -56.65 23.74
CA GLN A 5 -13.05 -55.23 23.69
C GLN A 5 -12.67 -54.86 22.26
N THR A 6 -13.40 -53.91 21.68
CA THR A 6 -13.05 -53.24 20.45
C THR A 6 -11.97 -52.17 20.75
N PRO A 7 -10.86 -52.10 20.03
CA PRO A 7 -9.89 -51.02 20.23
C PRO A 7 -10.41 -49.74 19.60
N ASP A 8 -10.62 -48.72 20.43
CA ASP A 8 -10.81 -47.35 20.06
C ASP A 8 -9.46 -46.80 19.53
N ARG A 9 -9.38 -46.60 18.23
CA ARG A 9 -8.27 -45.91 17.55
C ARG A 9 -8.79 -44.60 16.94
N SER A 10 -8.82 -43.57 17.76
CA SER A 10 -8.75 -42.18 17.32
C SER A 10 -7.42 -41.56 17.79
N GLU A 11 -6.32 -42.07 17.21
CA GLU A 11 -5.07 -41.30 17.23
C GLU A 11 -5.25 -40.12 16.27
N GLY A 12 -5.48 -38.94 16.84
CA GLY A 12 -5.43 -37.67 16.13
C GLY A 12 -4.04 -37.53 15.51
N ASP A 13 -4.02 -37.30 14.20
CA ASP A 13 -2.83 -36.96 13.43
C ASP A 13 -2.12 -35.78 14.13
N PRO A 14 -0.81 -35.81 14.44
CA PRO A 14 -0.11 -34.73 15.10
C PRO A 14 -0.16 -33.49 14.20
N PRO A 15 -0.37 -32.27 14.77
CA PRO A 15 -0.41 -31.03 13.97
C PRO A 15 0.88 -30.91 13.17
N GLY A 16 0.73 -30.85 11.84
CA GLY A 16 1.83 -30.82 10.89
C GLY A 16 2.91 -29.81 11.32
N ARG A 17 4.16 -30.24 11.29
CA ARG A 17 5.32 -29.42 11.61
C ARG A 17 5.27 -28.14 10.79
N ARG A 18 4.89 -27.02 11.42
CA ARG A 18 5.05 -25.68 10.83
C ARG A 18 6.53 -25.53 10.50
N GLY A 19 6.85 -25.37 9.23
CA GLY A 19 8.21 -25.10 8.78
C GLY A 19 8.75 -23.82 9.48
N ARG A 20 10.07 -23.71 9.59
CA ARG A 20 10.71 -22.49 10.12
C ARG A 20 10.19 -21.28 9.32
N PRO A 21 9.73 -20.19 9.98
CA PRO A 21 9.28 -19.00 9.28
C PRO A 21 10.36 -18.50 8.31
N PRO A 22 9.97 -18.03 7.11
CA PRO A 22 10.93 -17.52 6.14
C PRO A 22 11.72 -16.35 6.72
N GLU A 23 13.03 -16.31 6.45
CA GLU A 23 13.88 -15.20 6.88
C GLU A 23 13.32 -13.83 6.39
N PRO A 24 13.61 -12.73 7.09
CA PRO A 24 13.08 -11.41 6.73
C PRO A 24 13.48 -11.01 5.30
N ILE A 25 12.65 -10.16 4.67
CA ILE A 25 12.97 -9.58 3.36
C ILE A 25 14.22 -8.71 3.49
N CYS A 26 15.14 -8.84 2.53
CA CYS A 26 16.38 -8.11 2.50
C CYS A 26 16.11 -6.58 2.52
N GLU A 27 16.90 -5.84 3.27
CA GLU A 27 16.78 -4.38 3.37
C GLU A 27 17.01 -3.68 2.02
N THR A 28 17.80 -4.30 1.14
CA THR A 28 18.05 -3.79 -0.21
C THR A 28 16.88 -3.95 -1.18
N ALA A 29 15.82 -4.69 -0.81
CA ALA A 29 14.62 -4.79 -1.61
C ALA A 29 13.87 -3.45 -1.59
N GLY A 30 13.70 -2.84 -2.77
CA GLY A 30 13.00 -1.57 -2.95
C GLY A 30 11.51 -1.64 -2.60
N ALA A 31 10.87 -0.47 -2.52
CA ALA A 31 9.48 -0.38 -2.10
C ALA A 31 8.53 -1.13 -3.06
N ALA A 32 8.74 -1.01 -4.37
CA ALA A 32 7.95 -1.75 -5.36
C ALA A 32 8.23 -3.26 -5.33
N HIS A 33 9.46 -3.69 -5.04
CA HIS A 33 9.77 -5.10 -4.86
C HIS A 33 9.03 -5.70 -3.67
N ARG A 34 9.01 -4.98 -2.54
CA ARG A 34 8.24 -5.38 -1.35
C ARG A 34 6.73 -5.47 -1.62
N SER A 35 6.19 -4.60 -2.46
CA SER A 35 4.76 -4.54 -2.76
C SER A 35 4.18 -5.84 -3.34
N TRP A 36 4.95 -6.62 -4.09
CA TRP A 36 4.50 -7.94 -4.56
C TRP A 36 5.04 -9.09 -3.71
N LEU A 37 6.21 -8.93 -3.10
CA LEU A 37 6.84 -10.00 -2.34
C LEU A 37 6.15 -10.25 -0.99
N GLU A 38 5.71 -9.19 -0.31
CA GLU A 38 4.97 -9.31 0.95
C GLU A 38 3.67 -10.12 0.80
N PRO A 39 2.76 -9.82 -0.17
CA PRO A 39 1.58 -10.64 -0.41
C PRO A 39 1.89 -12.11 -0.75
N VAL A 40 2.95 -12.37 -1.54
CA VAL A 40 3.36 -13.74 -1.86
C VAL A 40 3.79 -14.50 -0.60
N ARG A 41 4.52 -13.86 0.30
CA ARG A 41 4.95 -14.46 1.57
C ARG A 41 3.78 -14.68 2.53
N SER A 42 2.88 -13.69 2.66
CA SER A 42 1.66 -13.81 3.45
C SER A 42 0.81 -15.00 2.97
N ARG A 43 0.64 -15.13 1.64
CA ARG A 43 -0.10 -16.24 1.05
C ARG A 43 0.59 -17.59 1.27
N LEU A 44 1.92 -17.67 1.17
CA LEU A 44 2.68 -18.89 1.50
C LEU A 44 2.46 -19.30 2.95
N GLU A 45 2.54 -18.34 3.88
CA GLU A 45 2.32 -18.60 5.30
C GLU A 45 0.87 -19.07 5.57
N ALA A 46 -0.11 -18.37 5.00
CA ALA A 46 -1.53 -18.71 5.12
C ALA A 46 -1.87 -20.08 4.51
N SER A 47 -1.18 -20.50 3.45
CA SER A 47 -1.40 -21.79 2.79
C SER A 47 -0.94 -23.00 3.61
N GLY A 48 -0.11 -22.79 4.63
CA GLY A 48 0.53 -23.87 5.39
C GLY A 48 1.55 -24.69 4.61
N LEU A 49 1.84 -24.32 3.36
CA LEU A 49 2.84 -24.99 2.53
C LEU A 49 4.26 -24.74 3.04
N THR A 50 5.07 -25.78 3.02
CA THR A 50 6.49 -25.68 3.31
C THR A 50 7.27 -25.22 2.07
N LEU A 51 8.52 -24.82 2.26
CA LEU A 51 9.40 -24.51 1.12
C LEU A 51 9.66 -25.73 0.24
N ASP A 52 9.65 -26.95 0.79
CA ASP A 52 9.83 -28.21 0.04
C ASP A 52 8.59 -28.53 -0.81
N ASP A 53 7.39 -28.22 -0.31
CA ASP A 53 6.15 -28.29 -1.10
C ASP A 53 6.21 -27.32 -2.29
N LEU A 54 6.72 -26.09 -2.04
CA LEU A 54 6.86 -25.08 -3.09
C LEU A 54 7.90 -25.52 -4.14
N VAL A 55 9.01 -26.15 -3.74
CA VAL A 55 9.98 -26.79 -4.65
C VAL A 55 9.28 -27.80 -5.55
N SER A 56 8.52 -28.71 -4.96
CA SER A 56 7.81 -29.77 -5.70
C SER A 56 6.78 -29.23 -6.69
N ARG A 57 6.07 -28.15 -6.33
CA ARG A 57 5.03 -27.55 -7.16
C ARG A 57 5.56 -26.61 -8.24
N SER A 58 6.63 -25.86 -7.95
CA SER A 58 7.17 -24.85 -8.85
C SER A 58 8.25 -25.38 -9.79
N GLY A 59 8.89 -26.51 -9.44
CA GLY A 59 10.02 -27.10 -10.18
C GLY A 59 11.36 -26.37 -10.01
N TYR A 60 11.44 -25.40 -9.10
CA TYR A 60 12.69 -24.66 -8.82
C TYR A 60 13.40 -25.18 -7.56
N SER A 61 14.73 -25.02 -7.50
CA SER A 61 15.51 -25.44 -6.35
C SER A 61 15.19 -24.61 -5.09
N LYS A 62 15.35 -25.24 -3.93
CA LYS A 62 15.12 -24.62 -2.61
C LYS A 62 15.93 -23.33 -2.42
N THR A 63 17.16 -23.30 -2.89
CA THR A 63 18.03 -22.11 -2.83
C THR A 63 17.42 -20.96 -3.61
N ARG A 64 17.01 -21.18 -4.87
CA ARG A 64 16.40 -20.14 -5.72
C ARG A 64 15.09 -19.60 -5.17
N LEU A 65 14.24 -20.48 -4.63
CA LEU A 65 12.99 -20.06 -3.98
C LEU A 65 13.27 -19.27 -2.69
N SER A 66 14.24 -19.69 -1.89
CA SER A 66 14.66 -18.94 -0.70
C SER A 66 15.19 -17.56 -1.04
N GLU A 67 16.01 -17.42 -2.08
CA GLU A 67 16.51 -16.13 -2.56
C GLU A 67 15.37 -15.22 -3.05
N LEU A 68 14.46 -15.77 -3.85
CA LEU A 68 13.26 -15.06 -4.32
C LEU A 68 12.43 -14.53 -3.14
N LEU A 69 12.08 -15.41 -2.19
CA LEU A 69 11.24 -15.05 -1.05
C LEU A 69 11.90 -14.07 -0.07
N ARG A 70 13.23 -13.95 -0.11
CA ARG A 70 14.00 -12.95 0.64
C ARG A 70 14.23 -11.66 -0.13
N GLY A 71 13.92 -11.62 -1.42
CA GLY A 71 14.26 -10.50 -2.29
C GLY A 71 15.76 -10.26 -2.38
N LYS A 72 16.58 -11.34 -2.27
CA LYS A 72 18.04 -11.28 -2.26
C LYS A 72 18.61 -11.54 -3.66
N GLY A 73 19.67 -10.82 -4.02
CA GLY A 73 20.39 -11.01 -5.27
C GLY A 73 19.80 -10.19 -6.43
N TYR A 74 19.89 -10.74 -7.64
CA TYR A 74 19.35 -10.10 -8.83
C TYR A 74 17.82 -10.12 -8.82
N TYR A 75 17.22 -9.09 -9.41
CA TYR A 75 15.76 -9.04 -9.57
C TYR A 75 15.28 -10.31 -10.31
N PRO A 76 14.30 -11.06 -9.76
CA PRO A 76 13.92 -12.37 -10.29
C PRO A 76 13.23 -12.25 -11.66
N GLY A 77 13.45 -13.21 -12.55
CA GLY A 77 12.70 -13.34 -13.79
C GLY A 77 11.21 -13.62 -13.52
N TRP A 78 10.37 -13.29 -14.51
CA TRP A 78 8.94 -13.54 -14.39
C TRP A 78 8.62 -15.04 -14.32
N GLU A 79 9.40 -15.88 -14.97
CA GLU A 79 9.20 -17.32 -15.06
C GLU A 79 9.16 -18.01 -13.68
N ILE A 80 10.16 -17.73 -12.85
CA ILE A 80 10.20 -18.28 -11.49
C ILE A 80 9.13 -17.65 -10.60
N THR A 81 8.89 -16.33 -10.75
CA THR A 81 7.84 -15.64 -10.00
C THR A 81 6.47 -16.21 -10.34
N TYR A 82 6.17 -16.40 -11.63
CA TYR A 82 4.93 -16.99 -12.12
C TYR A 82 4.71 -18.40 -11.59
N SER A 83 5.75 -19.25 -11.61
CA SER A 83 5.63 -20.62 -11.09
C SER A 83 5.28 -20.64 -9.60
N VAL A 84 5.87 -19.76 -8.81
CA VAL A 84 5.53 -19.60 -7.38
C VAL A 84 4.09 -19.12 -7.20
N VAL A 85 3.68 -18.11 -7.97
CA VAL A 85 2.34 -17.52 -7.95
C VAL A 85 1.28 -18.58 -8.27
N ARG A 86 1.53 -19.39 -9.29
CA ARG A 86 0.67 -20.51 -9.67
C ARG A 86 0.61 -21.61 -8.59
N ALA A 87 1.75 -21.92 -7.98
CA ALA A 87 1.82 -22.92 -6.90
C ALA A 87 1.04 -22.51 -5.64
N LEU A 88 0.88 -21.19 -5.42
CA LEU A 88 0.18 -20.59 -4.29
C LEU A 88 -1.26 -20.16 -4.61
N ASP A 89 -1.72 -20.38 -5.84
CA ASP A 89 -3.05 -19.95 -6.32
C ASP A 89 -3.29 -18.44 -6.09
N ILE A 90 -2.29 -17.65 -6.46
CA ILE A 90 -2.34 -16.17 -6.39
C ILE A 90 -2.82 -15.61 -7.74
N PRO A 91 -3.69 -14.58 -7.78
CA PRO A 91 -4.05 -13.89 -9.00
C PRO A 91 -2.84 -13.34 -9.74
N VAL A 92 -2.65 -13.77 -11.00
CA VAL A 92 -1.45 -13.45 -11.80
C VAL A 92 -1.49 -12.01 -12.32
N GLY A 93 -2.67 -11.50 -12.69
CA GLY A 93 -2.84 -10.17 -13.28
C GLY A 93 -2.31 -9.05 -12.40
N PRO A 94 -2.84 -8.86 -11.17
CA PRO A 94 -2.36 -7.83 -10.27
C PRO A 94 -0.88 -8.05 -9.89
N LEU A 95 -0.48 -9.29 -9.63
CA LEU A 95 0.90 -9.56 -9.26
C LEU A 95 1.88 -9.24 -10.41
N ARG A 96 1.53 -9.52 -11.65
CA ARG A 96 2.34 -9.16 -12.82
C ARG A 96 2.53 -7.65 -12.96
N ARG A 97 1.48 -6.86 -12.66
CA ARG A 97 1.60 -5.38 -12.67
C ARG A 97 2.57 -4.89 -11.58
N LEU A 98 2.46 -5.43 -10.38
CA LEU A 98 3.37 -5.13 -9.27
C LEU A 98 4.81 -5.56 -9.58
N TRP A 99 5.00 -6.78 -10.10
CA TRP A 99 6.31 -7.28 -10.52
C TRP A 99 6.92 -6.39 -11.62
N THR A 100 6.13 -5.96 -12.59
CA THR A 100 6.59 -5.05 -13.66
C THR A 100 7.05 -3.70 -13.09
N ALA A 101 6.28 -3.10 -12.19
CA ALA A 101 6.66 -1.85 -11.53
C ALA A 101 7.97 -1.99 -10.74
N ALA A 102 8.15 -3.10 -10.05
CA ALA A 102 9.38 -3.40 -9.32
C ALA A 102 10.58 -3.69 -10.25
N ALA A 103 10.36 -4.30 -11.40
CA ALA A 103 11.40 -4.48 -12.42
C ALA A 103 11.93 -3.13 -12.92
N VAL A 104 11.03 -2.16 -13.16
CA VAL A 104 11.40 -0.79 -13.53
C VAL A 104 12.19 -0.10 -12.39
N GLU A 105 11.77 -0.23 -11.13
CA GLU A 105 12.51 0.26 -9.97
C GLU A 105 13.92 -0.35 -9.90
N ALA A 106 14.04 -1.65 -10.21
CA ALA A 106 15.31 -2.38 -10.30
C ALA A 106 16.12 -2.07 -11.59
N ARG A 107 15.73 -1.04 -12.34
CA ARG A 107 16.38 -0.56 -13.56
C ARG A 107 16.46 -1.60 -14.68
N LYS A 108 15.46 -2.50 -14.78
CA LYS A 108 15.32 -3.39 -15.93
C LYS A 108 14.71 -2.63 -17.08
N ASP A 109 15.24 -2.84 -18.30
CA ASP A 109 14.69 -2.20 -19.48
C ASP A 109 13.39 -2.87 -19.94
N THR A 110 12.63 -2.14 -20.77
CA THR A 110 11.32 -2.60 -21.26
C THR A 110 11.43 -3.86 -22.11
N ALA A 111 12.52 -4.04 -22.86
CA ALA A 111 12.73 -5.21 -23.72
C ALA A 111 12.93 -6.46 -22.84
N TRP A 112 13.76 -6.36 -21.79
CA TRP A 112 13.94 -7.44 -20.82
C TRP A 112 12.62 -7.81 -20.14
N ILE A 113 11.87 -6.82 -19.63
CA ILE A 113 10.58 -7.07 -18.96
C ILE A 113 9.62 -7.79 -19.91
N ARG A 114 9.51 -7.30 -21.15
CA ARG A 114 8.63 -7.90 -22.17
C ARG A 114 9.03 -9.33 -22.51
N SER A 115 10.34 -9.59 -22.72
CA SER A 115 10.81 -10.95 -23.04
C SER A 115 10.47 -11.92 -21.91
N ARG A 116 10.73 -11.55 -20.65
CA ARG A 116 10.41 -12.41 -19.50
C ARG A 116 8.94 -12.73 -19.35
N ILE A 117 8.06 -11.79 -19.70
CA ILE A 117 6.60 -12.02 -19.66
C ILE A 117 6.16 -12.92 -20.82
N LEU A 118 6.73 -12.73 -22.02
CA LEU A 118 6.38 -13.53 -23.19
C LEU A 118 6.86 -14.99 -23.12
N ASP A 119 7.91 -15.26 -22.34
CA ASP A 119 8.43 -16.61 -22.13
C ASP A 119 7.46 -17.51 -21.34
N VAL A 120 6.38 -16.93 -20.80
CA VAL A 120 5.40 -17.62 -19.97
C VAL A 120 4.02 -17.60 -20.63
N GLN A 121 3.36 -18.78 -20.66
CA GLN A 121 2.01 -18.87 -21.18
C GLN A 121 1.05 -17.97 -20.39
N PRO A 122 0.24 -17.13 -21.06
CA PRO A 122 -0.67 -16.23 -20.37
C PRO A 122 -1.67 -17.01 -19.51
N PRO A 123 -2.01 -16.52 -18.31
CA PRO A 123 -3.04 -17.14 -17.49
C PRO A 123 -4.39 -17.06 -18.20
N GLY A 124 -5.28 -17.97 -17.85
CA GLY A 124 -6.70 -17.87 -18.22
C GLY A 124 -7.36 -16.59 -17.65
N PRO A 125 -8.61 -16.33 -18.01
CA PRO A 125 -9.33 -15.17 -17.47
C PRO A 125 -9.42 -15.26 -15.94
N GLU A 126 -9.03 -14.17 -15.27
CA GLU A 126 -9.11 -14.03 -13.81
C GLU A 126 -10.33 -13.19 -13.44
N HIS A 127 -11.05 -13.60 -12.42
CA HIS A 127 -12.22 -12.91 -11.95
C HIS A 127 -11.87 -12.03 -10.75
N GLN A 128 -11.87 -10.72 -10.98
CA GLN A 128 -11.75 -9.75 -9.89
C GLN A 128 -13.02 -9.79 -9.04
N PRO A 129 -12.92 -9.86 -7.70
CA PRO A 129 -14.09 -9.81 -6.83
C PRO A 129 -14.92 -8.55 -7.09
N VAL A 130 -16.26 -8.70 -7.25
CA VAL A 130 -17.15 -7.58 -7.57
C VAL A 130 -17.08 -6.47 -6.52
N ALA A 131 -17.00 -6.85 -5.24
CA ALA A 131 -16.88 -5.89 -4.14
C ALA A 131 -15.54 -5.11 -4.19
N HIS A 132 -14.43 -5.78 -4.59
CA HIS A 132 -13.15 -5.11 -4.82
C HIS A 132 -13.25 -4.11 -5.99
N LEU A 133 -13.90 -4.49 -7.08
CA LEU A 133 -14.12 -3.60 -8.22
C LEU A 133 -14.93 -2.38 -7.80
N GLY A 134 -16.03 -2.56 -7.06
CA GLY A 134 -16.85 -1.48 -6.52
C GLY A 134 -16.06 -0.53 -5.63
N LEU A 135 -15.27 -1.07 -4.69
CA LEU A 135 -14.40 -0.27 -3.83
C LEU A 135 -13.37 0.52 -4.65
N THR A 136 -12.75 -0.12 -5.65
CA THR A 136 -11.78 0.55 -6.53
C THR A 136 -12.42 1.72 -7.26
N GLN A 137 -13.60 1.55 -7.83
CA GLN A 137 -14.31 2.60 -8.56
C GLN A 137 -14.69 3.77 -7.64
N ALA A 138 -15.19 3.48 -6.44
CA ALA A 138 -15.61 4.49 -5.48
C ALA A 138 -14.42 5.29 -4.93
N MET A 139 -13.30 4.60 -4.62
CA MET A 139 -12.17 5.20 -3.91
C MET A 139 -11.05 5.73 -4.83
N TRP A 140 -11.08 5.46 -6.12
CA TRP A 140 -10.01 5.87 -7.04
C TRP A 140 -9.72 7.37 -6.98
N ARG A 141 -10.75 8.20 -7.06
CA ARG A 141 -10.60 9.66 -7.05
C ARG A 141 -10.08 10.20 -5.71
N PRO A 142 -10.74 9.96 -4.57
CA PRO A 142 -10.27 10.48 -3.28
C PRO A 142 -8.88 9.95 -2.91
N TYR A 143 -8.56 8.69 -3.22
CA TYR A 143 -7.24 8.13 -2.99
C TYR A 143 -6.16 8.79 -3.85
N THR A 144 -6.48 9.08 -5.12
CA THR A 144 -5.54 9.79 -6.01
C THR A 144 -5.29 11.21 -5.54
N ALA A 145 -6.34 11.94 -5.12
CA ALA A 145 -6.21 13.29 -4.58
C ALA A 145 -5.34 13.31 -3.32
N TYR A 146 -5.61 12.41 -2.38
CA TYR A 146 -4.78 12.26 -1.17
C TYR A 146 -3.31 11.94 -1.51
N ALA A 147 -3.08 10.95 -2.36
CA ALA A 147 -1.72 10.58 -2.76
C ALA A 147 -0.99 11.73 -3.46
N GLN A 148 -1.69 12.55 -4.26
CA GLN A 148 -1.11 13.69 -4.95
C GLN A 148 -0.65 14.79 -3.99
N ALA A 149 -1.36 15.01 -2.88
CA ALA A 149 -0.96 15.97 -1.86
C ALA A 149 0.45 15.66 -1.28
N PHE A 150 0.84 14.40 -1.22
CA PHE A 150 2.14 13.97 -0.71
C PHE A 150 3.18 13.71 -1.81
N LEU A 151 2.76 13.19 -2.98
CA LEU A 151 3.68 12.70 -4.02
C LEU A 151 3.95 13.71 -5.13
N GLN A 152 3.37 14.90 -5.07
CA GLN A 152 3.60 16.09 -5.91
C GLN A 152 3.13 15.94 -7.36
N THR A 153 3.12 14.75 -7.95
CA THR A 153 2.70 14.53 -9.33
C THR A 153 1.56 13.54 -9.43
N GLU A 154 0.60 13.84 -10.29
CA GLU A 154 -0.54 12.96 -10.56
C GLU A 154 -0.11 11.57 -11.04
N ARG A 155 0.96 11.51 -11.84
CA ARG A 155 1.51 10.24 -12.33
C ARG A 155 1.95 9.34 -11.17
N ARG A 156 2.70 9.87 -10.20
CA ARG A 156 3.16 9.10 -9.03
C ARG A 156 1.98 8.72 -8.13
N ALA A 157 1.04 9.63 -7.94
CA ALA A 157 -0.17 9.37 -7.18
C ALA A 157 -0.98 8.21 -7.78
N ARG A 158 -1.31 8.29 -9.06
CA ARG A 158 -2.03 7.22 -9.77
C ARG A 158 -1.31 5.88 -9.73
N GLN A 159 0.03 5.89 -9.83
CA GLN A 159 0.83 4.66 -9.74
C GLN A 159 0.72 4.01 -8.36
N VAL A 160 0.82 4.79 -7.28
CA VAL A 160 0.70 4.27 -5.91
C VAL A 160 -0.73 3.79 -5.60
N VAL A 161 -1.74 4.49 -6.11
CA VAL A 161 -3.14 4.06 -5.95
C VAL A 161 -3.42 2.76 -6.71
N ALA A 162 -2.94 2.63 -7.96
CA ALA A 162 -3.05 1.39 -8.72
C ALA A 162 -2.35 0.22 -7.99
N GLU A 163 -1.14 0.44 -7.49
CA GLU A 163 -0.40 -0.53 -6.68
C GLU A 163 -1.18 -0.94 -5.43
N THR A 164 -1.80 0.03 -4.75
CA THR A 164 -2.61 -0.24 -3.55
C THR A 164 -3.77 -1.18 -3.86
N PHE A 165 -4.50 -0.93 -4.95
CA PHE A 165 -5.61 -1.80 -5.35
C PHE A 165 -5.14 -3.15 -5.87
N ASP A 166 -3.98 -3.23 -6.50
CA ASP A 166 -3.39 -4.52 -6.88
C ASP A 166 -3.03 -5.36 -5.64
N ILE A 167 -2.41 -4.75 -4.62
CA ILE A 167 -2.10 -5.42 -3.36
C ILE A 167 -3.40 -5.83 -2.66
N LEU A 168 -4.38 -4.93 -2.59
CA LEU A 168 -5.66 -5.21 -1.96
C LEU A 168 -6.39 -6.39 -2.64
N TRP A 169 -6.27 -6.53 -3.96
CA TRP A 169 -6.80 -7.70 -4.65
C TRP A 169 -6.09 -8.98 -4.24
N LEU A 170 -4.74 -8.96 -4.12
CA LEU A 170 -3.96 -10.10 -3.68
C LEU A 170 -4.25 -10.53 -2.24
N THR A 171 -4.66 -9.59 -1.40
CA THR A 171 -4.97 -9.77 0.03
C THR A 171 -6.46 -9.55 0.34
N TRP A 172 -7.35 -9.79 -0.65
CA TRP A 172 -8.76 -9.47 -0.52
C TRP A 172 -9.44 -10.24 0.60
N ASP A 173 -9.07 -11.50 0.79
CA ASP A 173 -9.60 -12.33 1.88
C ASP A 173 -9.23 -11.75 3.27
N GLU A 174 -8.02 -11.22 3.41
CA GLU A 174 -7.57 -10.55 4.64
C GLU A 174 -8.37 -9.25 4.88
N ALA A 175 -8.57 -8.47 3.82
CA ALA A 175 -9.32 -7.22 3.88
C ALA A 175 -10.79 -7.44 4.26
N THR A 176 -11.44 -8.45 3.69
CA THR A 176 -12.85 -8.79 3.99
C THR A 176 -13.01 -9.50 5.33
N GLY A 177 -11.97 -10.18 5.81
CA GLY A 177 -11.91 -10.74 7.15
C GLY A 177 -11.62 -9.70 8.24
N SER A 178 -11.23 -8.48 7.88
CA SER A 178 -11.03 -7.39 8.84
C SER A 178 -12.37 -6.82 9.32
N PRO A 179 -12.42 -6.20 10.52
CA PRO A 179 -13.66 -5.59 11.03
C PRO A 179 -14.22 -4.48 10.13
N ASP A 180 -13.36 -3.80 9.34
CA ASP A 180 -13.74 -2.70 8.46
C ASP A 180 -12.85 -2.70 7.22
N THR A 181 -13.39 -3.17 6.09
CA THR A 181 -12.68 -3.24 4.80
C THR A 181 -12.26 -1.87 4.26
N PRO A 182 -13.10 -0.81 4.27
CA PRO A 182 -12.68 0.55 3.93
C PRO A 182 -11.51 1.05 4.77
N ARG A 183 -11.53 0.83 6.08
CA ARG A 183 -10.41 1.21 6.96
C ARG A 183 -9.12 0.45 6.63
N HIS A 184 -9.21 -0.83 6.37
CA HIS A 184 -8.07 -1.65 5.93
C HIS A 184 -7.47 -1.11 4.63
N ALA A 185 -8.30 -0.85 3.63
CA ALA A 185 -7.88 -0.29 2.34
C ALA A 185 -7.24 1.10 2.50
N TRP A 186 -7.82 1.97 3.35
CA TRP A 186 -7.25 3.26 3.67
C TRP A 186 -5.87 3.17 4.32
N GLN A 187 -5.71 2.33 5.32
CA GLN A 187 -4.43 2.13 6.00
C GLN A 187 -3.34 1.60 5.04
N LEU A 188 -3.72 0.69 4.14
CA LEU A 188 -2.82 0.22 3.09
C LEU A 188 -2.39 1.37 2.18
N LEU A 189 -3.32 2.15 1.62
CA LEU A 189 -3.01 3.32 0.80
C LEU A 189 -2.08 4.28 1.55
N ARG A 190 -2.47 4.68 2.76
CA ARG A 190 -1.73 5.62 3.59
C ARG A 190 -0.28 5.17 3.79
N SER A 191 -0.08 3.90 4.14
CA SER A 191 1.26 3.34 4.34
C SER A 191 2.12 3.43 3.06
N ARG A 192 1.53 3.14 1.89
CA ARG A 192 2.22 3.20 0.59
C ARG A 192 2.54 4.63 0.16
N VAL A 193 1.63 5.56 0.40
CA VAL A 193 1.84 6.99 0.12
C VAL A 193 2.96 7.54 1.01
N LEU A 194 2.88 7.34 2.32
CA LEU A 194 3.87 7.88 3.27
C LEU A 194 5.25 7.24 3.15
N ALA A 195 5.33 5.98 2.71
CA ALA A 195 6.63 5.34 2.42
C ALA A 195 7.37 6.00 1.24
N ARG A 196 6.64 6.67 0.34
CA ARG A 196 7.18 7.32 -0.87
C ARG A 196 7.17 8.84 -0.82
N ALA A 197 6.50 9.41 0.16
CA ALA A 197 6.46 10.85 0.36
C ALA A 197 7.86 11.39 0.70
N PRO A 198 8.27 12.54 0.15
CA PRO A 198 9.43 13.26 0.63
C PRO A 198 9.34 13.47 2.15
N ARG A 199 10.47 13.37 2.82
CA ARG A 199 10.54 13.56 4.27
C ARG A 199 11.40 14.75 4.62
N ARG A 200 11.03 15.41 5.68
CA ARG A 200 11.82 16.44 6.33
C ARG A 200 12.93 15.81 7.19
N PRO A 201 13.94 16.59 7.63
CA PRO A 201 14.98 16.10 8.55
C PRO A 201 14.44 15.55 9.86
N ASP A 202 13.25 16.00 10.31
CA ASP A 202 12.54 15.50 11.50
C ASP A 202 11.75 14.20 11.26
N GLY A 203 11.82 13.64 10.04
CA GLY A 203 11.16 12.41 9.63
C GLY A 203 9.69 12.56 9.22
N ARG A 204 9.08 13.75 9.38
CA ARG A 204 7.70 14.02 8.99
C ARG A 204 7.55 14.11 7.47
N PRO A 205 6.36 13.85 6.89
CA PRO A 205 6.13 14.05 5.47
C PRO A 205 6.29 15.52 5.09
N ASP A 206 6.89 15.78 3.94
CA ASP A 206 7.08 17.13 3.41
C ASP A 206 5.90 17.54 2.51
N LEU A 207 5.00 18.35 3.04
CA LEU A 207 3.85 18.90 2.31
C LEU A 207 4.13 20.29 1.66
N ARG A 208 5.34 20.84 1.77
CA ARG A 208 5.66 22.18 1.26
C ARG A 208 5.52 22.33 -0.25
N ALA A 209 5.68 21.23 -0.98
CA ALA A 209 5.42 21.24 -2.43
C ALA A 209 3.94 21.51 -2.77
N ALA A 210 3.01 21.09 -1.90
CA ALA A 210 1.59 21.44 -2.02
C ALA A 210 1.37 22.93 -1.79
N ALA A 211 2.14 23.56 -0.85
CA ALA A 211 2.12 24.99 -0.62
C ALA A 211 2.51 25.78 -1.87
N PHE A 212 3.60 25.38 -2.53
CA PHE A 212 4.04 26.00 -3.78
C PHE A 212 2.98 25.90 -4.89
N SER A 213 2.43 24.70 -5.08
CA SER A 213 1.38 24.50 -6.10
C SER A 213 0.14 25.33 -5.81
N THR A 214 -0.28 25.45 -4.55
CA THR A 214 -1.42 26.29 -4.14
C THR A 214 -1.14 27.78 -4.38
N ALA A 215 0.07 28.24 -4.06
CA ALA A 215 0.46 29.64 -4.27
C ALA A 215 0.57 30.02 -5.76
N VAL A 216 1.04 29.09 -6.60
CA VAL A 216 1.13 29.31 -8.06
C VAL A 216 -0.27 29.41 -8.69
N LEU A 217 -1.25 28.67 -8.15
CA LEU A 217 -2.64 28.73 -8.62
C LEU A 217 -3.39 29.96 -8.11
N ALA A 218 -2.86 30.69 -7.11
CA ALA A 218 -3.42 31.95 -6.67
C ALA A 218 -3.08 33.03 -7.71
N ASP A 219 -4.13 33.74 -8.18
CA ASP A 219 -3.98 34.84 -9.15
C ASP A 219 -3.46 36.11 -8.44
N LEU A 220 -2.18 36.08 -8.04
CA LEU A 220 -1.50 37.19 -7.39
C LEU A 220 -0.61 37.92 -8.40
N PRO A 221 -0.79 39.24 -8.57
CA PRO A 221 -0.08 40.02 -9.60
C PRO A 221 1.40 40.27 -9.29
N ASP A 222 1.78 40.30 -8.02
CA ASP A 222 3.16 40.65 -7.59
C ASP A 222 3.92 39.39 -7.12
N LEU A 223 5.22 39.34 -7.42
CA LEU A 223 6.14 38.29 -7.00
C LEU A 223 6.35 38.29 -5.47
N ALA A 224 6.42 39.49 -4.84
CA ALA A 224 6.58 39.58 -3.40
C ALA A 224 5.38 39.01 -2.66
N ASP A 225 4.15 39.25 -3.13
CA ASP A 225 2.91 38.68 -2.58
C ASP A 225 2.88 37.18 -2.74
N ARG A 226 3.34 36.67 -3.89
CA ARG A 226 3.46 35.24 -4.12
C ARG A 226 4.44 34.57 -3.16
N LEU A 227 5.60 35.16 -2.95
CA LEU A 227 6.61 34.63 -2.03
C LEU A 227 6.12 34.67 -0.58
N ALA A 228 5.50 35.78 -0.13
CA ALA A 228 4.88 35.89 1.18
C ALA A 228 3.78 34.77 1.37
N ARG A 229 2.96 34.57 0.34
CA ARG A 229 1.93 33.53 0.36
C ARG A 229 2.52 32.11 0.46
N VAL A 230 3.62 31.85 -0.26
CA VAL A 230 4.32 30.57 -0.18
C VAL A 230 4.83 30.32 1.24
N ASP A 231 5.41 31.34 1.88
CA ASP A 231 5.95 31.20 3.24
C ASP A 231 4.84 30.91 4.28
N VAL A 232 3.73 31.64 4.20
CA VAL A 232 2.56 31.40 5.07
C VAL A 232 2.00 29.99 4.85
N LEU A 233 1.82 29.58 3.58
CA LEU A 233 1.34 28.24 3.25
C LEU A 233 2.34 27.15 3.69
N ALA A 234 3.64 27.38 3.54
CA ALA A 234 4.65 26.41 3.97
C ALA A 234 4.58 26.16 5.48
N ARG A 235 4.45 27.22 6.29
CA ARG A 235 4.26 27.10 7.75
C ARG A 235 2.97 26.36 8.09
N PHE A 236 1.88 26.68 7.41
CA PHE A 236 0.60 26.00 7.60
C PHE A 236 0.68 24.51 7.26
N PHE A 237 1.31 24.15 6.14
CA PHE A 237 1.50 22.74 5.77
C PHE A 237 2.47 22.02 6.70
N ASP A 238 3.46 22.71 7.25
CA ASP A 238 4.34 22.17 8.30
C ASP A 238 3.56 21.86 9.58
N ALA A 239 2.63 22.71 9.96
CA ALA A 239 1.74 22.48 11.08
C ALA A 239 0.83 21.26 10.85
N ILE A 240 0.25 21.13 9.63
CA ILE A 240 -0.54 19.94 9.25
C ILE A 240 0.29 18.66 9.36
N ALA A 241 1.53 18.67 8.84
CA ALA A 241 2.43 17.51 8.92
C ALA A 241 2.83 17.13 10.36
N GLY A 242 2.64 18.05 11.32
CA GLY A 242 2.85 17.83 12.76
C GLY A 242 1.66 17.23 13.51
N LEU A 243 0.48 17.15 12.89
CA LEU A 243 -0.71 16.59 13.53
C LEU A 243 -0.58 15.07 13.75
N PRO A 244 -1.31 14.52 14.73
CA PRO A 244 -1.50 13.07 14.83
C PRO A 244 -2.00 12.47 13.51
N PRO A 245 -1.60 11.23 13.19
CA PRO A 245 -1.85 10.63 11.87
C PRO A 245 -3.26 10.77 11.32
N ASP A 246 -4.27 10.35 12.07
CA ASP A 246 -5.66 10.39 11.59
C ASP A 246 -6.22 11.83 11.50
N GLN A 247 -5.74 12.75 12.33
CA GLN A 247 -6.08 14.17 12.24
C GLN A 247 -5.51 14.80 10.97
N MET A 248 -4.23 14.50 10.68
CA MET A 248 -3.57 14.94 9.44
C MET A 248 -4.34 14.45 8.22
N ASP A 249 -4.71 13.17 8.20
CA ASP A 249 -5.43 12.56 7.07
C ASP A 249 -6.78 13.26 6.80
N VAL A 250 -7.55 13.53 7.85
CA VAL A 250 -8.85 14.24 7.74
C VAL A 250 -8.64 15.65 7.22
N ILE A 251 -7.66 16.40 7.74
CA ILE A 251 -7.37 17.77 7.30
C ILE A 251 -6.91 17.79 5.84
N VAL A 252 -6.01 16.87 5.44
CA VAL A 252 -5.55 16.77 4.05
C VAL A 252 -6.72 16.50 3.11
N LEU A 253 -7.58 15.52 3.42
CA LEU A 253 -8.73 15.20 2.58
C LEU A 253 -9.71 16.36 2.46
N ARG A 254 -10.07 17.02 3.57
CA ARG A 254 -11.06 18.10 3.57
C ARG A 254 -10.55 19.36 2.90
N TYR A 255 -9.34 19.79 3.24
CA TYR A 255 -8.88 21.15 2.92
C TYR A 255 -7.88 21.19 1.77
N LEU A 256 -7.05 20.16 1.57
CA LEU A 256 -6.13 20.10 0.44
C LEU A 256 -6.74 19.39 -0.78
N CYS A 257 -7.53 18.34 -0.53
CA CYS A 257 -8.18 17.58 -1.60
C CYS A 257 -9.60 18.05 -1.92
N ALA A 258 -10.13 19.02 -1.16
CA ALA A 258 -11.51 19.53 -1.29
C ALA A 258 -12.56 18.39 -1.31
N THR A 259 -12.32 17.33 -0.54
CA THR A 259 -13.25 16.22 -0.40
C THR A 259 -14.47 16.69 0.40
N ASP A 260 -15.67 16.33 -0.07
CA ASP A 260 -16.89 16.61 0.67
C ASP A 260 -16.78 16.10 2.12
N PRO A 261 -17.04 16.95 3.12
CA PRO A 261 -17.01 16.57 4.53
C PRO A 261 -17.77 15.29 4.85
N ASP A 262 -18.93 15.10 4.22
CA ASP A 262 -19.79 13.92 4.43
C ASP A 262 -19.24 12.66 3.76
N ALA A 263 -18.35 12.80 2.78
CA ALA A 263 -17.69 11.67 2.12
C ALA A 263 -16.42 11.21 2.87
N VAL A 264 -15.76 12.10 3.64
CA VAL A 264 -14.49 11.79 4.33
C VAL A 264 -14.58 10.55 5.23
N PRO A 265 -15.62 10.36 6.05
CA PRO A 265 -15.76 9.16 6.87
C PRO A 265 -15.66 7.87 6.07
N GLY A 266 -16.37 7.80 4.93
CA GLY A 266 -16.34 6.65 4.03
C GLY A 266 -14.97 6.44 3.37
N VAL A 267 -14.23 7.52 3.08
CA VAL A 267 -12.88 7.43 2.49
C VAL A 267 -11.87 6.86 3.48
N VAL A 268 -11.88 7.33 4.74
CA VAL A 268 -10.92 6.90 5.77
C VAL A 268 -11.34 5.62 6.50
N GLY A 269 -12.59 5.16 6.28
CA GLY A 269 -13.16 4.02 7.00
C GLY A 269 -13.30 4.29 8.50
N LEU A 270 -13.84 5.43 8.86
CA LEU A 270 -14.15 5.82 10.24
C LEU A 270 -15.61 6.26 10.36
N SER A 271 -16.18 6.18 11.57
CA SER A 271 -17.51 6.71 11.76
C SER A 271 -17.56 8.23 11.59
N PRO A 272 -18.71 8.81 11.18
CA PRO A 272 -18.88 10.27 11.07
C PRO A 272 -18.55 11.01 12.37
N ALA A 273 -18.93 10.46 13.53
CA ALA A 273 -18.65 11.06 14.83
C ALA A 273 -17.14 11.13 15.13
N VAL A 274 -16.40 10.04 14.87
CA VAL A 274 -14.94 10.01 15.04
C VAL A 274 -14.27 11.01 14.08
N THR A 275 -14.67 11.01 12.81
CA THR A 275 -14.10 11.93 11.81
C THR A 275 -14.35 13.39 12.18
N HIS A 276 -15.55 13.74 12.64
CA HIS A 276 -15.86 15.09 13.13
C HIS A 276 -15.01 15.47 14.35
N THR A 277 -14.80 14.56 15.30
CA THR A 277 -13.96 14.79 16.47
C THR A 277 -12.50 15.03 16.08
N LEU A 278 -11.98 14.23 15.13
CA LEU A 278 -10.62 14.39 14.59
C LEU A 278 -10.45 15.76 13.92
N ASP A 279 -11.41 16.17 13.08
CA ASP A 279 -11.41 17.48 12.43
C ASP A 279 -11.44 18.62 13.44
N HIS A 280 -12.31 18.53 14.43
CA HIS A 280 -12.44 19.54 15.48
C HIS A 280 -11.14 19.71 16.26
N HIS A 281 -10.53 18.62 16.70
CA HIS A 281 -9.25 18.64 17.42
C HIS A 281 -8.10 19.17 16.55
N ALA A 282 -8.05 18.76 15.30
CA ALA A 282 -7.03 19.21 14.35
C ALA A 282 -7.13 20.70 14.12
N ARG A 283 -8.34 21.25 13.89
CA ARG A 283 -8.54 22.70 13.74
C ARG A 283 -8.13 23.46 15.01
N GLY A 284 -8.54 23.00 16.19
CA GLY A 284 -8.14 23.62 17.44
C GLY A 284 -6.63 23.57 17.69
N ALA A 285 -5.91 22.56 17.16
CA ALA A 285 -4.46 22.52 17.19
C ALA A 285 -3.84 23.54 16.23
N LEU A 286 -4.37 23.66 15.01
CA LEU A 286 -3.90 24.59 13.99
C LEU A 286 -4.19 26.06 14.38
N ASP A 287 -5.36 26.34 14.98
CA ASP A 287 -5.73 27.68 15.44
C ASP A 287 -4.80 28.19 16.55
N ARG A 288 -4.30 27.31 17.42
CA ARG A 288 -3.31 27.68 18.44
C ARG A 288 -1.96 28.10 17.86
N LEU A 289 -1.65 27.66 16.64
CA LEU A 289 -0.43 28.05 15.91
C LEU A 289 -0.62 29.34 15.10
N ARG A 290 -1.86 29.86 15.02
CA ARG A 290 -2.23 31.06 14.28
C ARG A 290 -1.69 32.38 14.82
N PRO A 291 -1.47 32.59 16.16
CA PRO A 291 -0.88 33.83 16.66
C PRO A 291 0.47 34.18 16.03
N ASP A 292 1.22 33.17 15.58
CA ASP A 292 2.51 33.38 14.94
C ASP A 292 2.40 33.89 13.49
N PHE A 293 1.20 33.87 12.89
CA PHE A 293 0.96 34.34 11.52
C PHE A 293 0.52 35.81 11.46
N ASP A 294 -0.10 36.34 12.54
CA ASP A 294 -0.63 37.72 12.60
C ASP A 294 0.36 38.73 13.21
N THR A 295 1.53 38.30 13.72
CA THR A 295 2.46 39.14 14.47
C THR A 295 3.59 39.75 13.64
N GLN A 296 3.52 39.68 12.30
CA GLN A 296 4.50 40.27 11.39
C GLN A 296 3.81 41.20 10.36
N GLU A 297 3.03 42.20 10.83
CA GLU A 297 2.75 43.43 10.11
C GLU A 297 3.69 44.54 10.53
#